data_34b198b97b3ae32aa88426c5161e9f2d
#
_entry.id   34b198b97b3ae32aa88426c5161e9f2d
#
_cell.length_a   1.000
_cell.length_b   1.000
_cell.length_c   1.000
_cell.angle_alpha   90.00
_cell.angle_beta   90.00
_cell.angle_gamma   90.00
#
_symmetry.space_group_name_H-M   'P 1'
#
loop_
_entity.id
_entity.type
_entity.pdbx_description
1 polymer ?
#
loop_
_entity_poly.entity_id
_entity_poly.type
_entity_poly.pdbx_seq_one_letter_code
_entity_poly.pdbx_strand_id
1 'polypeptide(L)'
;MKRISILSITLLISLLLALPVCAAGSQAAYVTDDAELLTTEQRQELERAAKTVSETYDFGVYLITVDDFTAFTDSSDVFDGATALYKKYDLGIGDERRGVLLLLSMAERDYSIVTFSDYGNTVFDATTRESIAEDFLDDFGFDDWYDGFEDYISDCEETLEEAPEKLQAKIYFRIALIFIIPLIVAAIAVGALGKKMKSVAAASQAQVYAGNGLELTNSRDVFTHFTETRKKRESKSNSKSSGGFGGTSGKF
;
A
#
# COMPACT_ATOMS: atom_id res chain seq x y z
N MET A 1 -27.49 48.70 31.59
CA MET A 1 -27.59 47.28 31.21
C MET A 1 -27.89 47.04 29.73
N LYS A 2 -28.65 47.87 28.99
CA LYS A 2 -28.98 47.69 27.58
C LYS A 2 -27.78 47.87 26.58
N ARG A 3 -26.74 48.64 26.96
CA ARG A 3 -25.60 48.90 26.06
C ARG A 3 -24.57 47.74 26.02
N ILE A 4 -24.50 46.94 27.07
CA ILE A 4 -23.61 45.74 27.14
C ILE A 4 -24.17 44.62 26.24
N SER A 5 -25.50 44.50 26.17
CA SER A 5 -26.19 43.50 25.32
C SER A 5 -25.96 43.70 23.82
N ILE A 6 -25.89 44.97 23.38
CA ILE A 6 -25.67 45.28 21.96
C ILE A 6 -24.21 44.96 21.53
N LEU A 7 -23.26 45.28 22.41
CA LEU A 7 -21.81 44.98 22.17
C LEU A 7 -21.53 43.48 22.15
N SER A 8 -22.20 42.68 23.00
CA SER A 8 -22.04 41.21 22.99
C SER A 8 -22.70 40.56 21.77
N ILE A 9 -23.82 41.12 21.27
CA ILE A 9 -24.50 40.65 20.08
C ILE A 9 -23.68 40.99 18.81
N THR A 10 -23.09 42.19 18.72
CA THR A 10 -22.21 42.53 17.57
C THR A 10 -20.91 41.70 17.58
N LEU A 11 -20.35 41.39 18.75
CA LEU A 11 -19.18 40.52 18.83
C LEU A 11 -19.52 39.06 18.42
N LEU A 12 -20.72 38.58 18.79
CA LEU A 12 -21.17 37.23 18.43
C LEU A 12 -21.43 37.14 16.89
N ILE A 13 -21.99 38.19 16.29
CA ILE A 13 -22.24 38.27 14.84
C ILE A 13 -20.94 38.37 14.08
N SER A 14 -19.93 39.11 14.57
CA SER A 14 -18.62 39.18 13.92
C SER A 14 -17.86 37.87 13.98
N LEU A 15 -18.05 37.05 15.02
CA LEU A 15 -17.46 35.73 15.15
C LEU A 15 -18.13 34.70 14.24
N LEU A 16 -19.42 34.84 13.95
CA LEU A 16 -20.13 33.97 12.98
C LEU A 16 -19.78 34.29 11.53
N LEU A 17 -19.29 35.49 11.22
CA LEU A 17 -18.88 35.88 9.85
C LEU A 17 -17.42 35.54 9.56
N ALA A 18 -16.65 35.05 10.52
CA ALA A 18 -15.33 34.49 10.31
C ALA A 18 -15.42 32.99 9.89
N LEU A 19 -16.27 32.68 8.90
CA LEU A 19 -16.15 31.41 8.20
C LEU A 19 -14.78 31.44 7.50
N PRO A 20 -13.95 30.40 7.67
CA PRO A 20 -12.78 30.32 6.84
C PRO A 20 -13.29 30.31 5.40
N VAL A 21 -12.96 31.35 4.63
CA VAL A 21 -12.91 31.25 3.19
C VAL A 21 -11.87 30.18 2.96
N CYS A 22 -12.32 28.94 2.72
CA CYS A 22 -11.49 27.94 2.09
C CYS A 22 -11.05 28.63 0.79
N ALA A 23 -9.80 29.09 0.77
CA ALA A 23 -9.15 29.40 -0.47
C ALA A 23 -9.26 28.12 -1.29
N ALA A 24 -10.12 28.14 -2.31
CA ALA A 24 -10.08 27.16 -3.38
C ALA A 24 -8.69 27.38 -4.01
N GLY A 25 -7.69 26.69 -3.45
CA GLY A 25 -6.44 26.47 -4.15
C GLY A 25 -6.85 25.93 -5.51
N SER A 26 -6.26 26.40 -6.58
CA SER A 26 -6.40 25.81 -7.91
C SER A 26 -6.09 24.32 -7.75
N GLN A 27 -7.14 23.48 -7.62
CA GLN A 27 -6.97 22.05 -7.62
C GLN A 27 -6.35 21.70 -8.97
N ALA A 28 -5.27 20.94 -8.93
CA ALA A 28 -4.69 20.38 -10.14
C ALA A 28 -5.78 19.58 -10.87
N ALA A 29 -5.75 19.60 -12.20
CA ALA A 29 -6.65 18.75 -12.99
C ALA A 29 -6.44 17.28 -12.61
N TYR A 30 -7.52 16.53 -12.55
CA TYR A 30 -7.43 15.09 -12.29
C TYR A 30 -6.88 14.32 -13.49
N VAL A 31 -7.16 14.82 -14.71
CA VAL A 31 -6.67 14.26 -15.97
C VAL A 31 -5.89 15.31 -16.75
N THR A 32 -4.61 15.06 -16.94
CA THR A 32 -3.70 15.88 -17.79
C THR A 32 -3.21 15.03 -18.94
N ASP A 33 -3.57 15.38 -20.15
CA ASP A 33 -3.22 14.65 -21.37
C ASP A 33 -2.29 15.49 -22.25
N ASP A 34 -1.01 15.50 -21.88
CA ASP A 34 0.03 16.24 -22.62
C ASP A 34 0.51 15.45 -23.85
N ALA A 35 0.28 14.14 -23.90
CA ALA A 35 0.59 13.29 -25.05
C ALA A 35 -0.52 13.26 -26.12
N GLU A 36 -1.62 14.02 -25.90
CA GLU A 36 -2.74 14.15 -26.84
C GLU A 36 -3.35 12.80 -27.28
N LEU A 37 -3.49 11.84 -26.35
CA LEU A 37 -4.04 10.50 -26.61
C LEU A 37 -5.57 10.51 -26.66
N LEU A 38 -6.20 11.52 -26.06
CA LEU A 38 -7.64 11.60 -25.86
C LEU A 38 -8.26 12.73 -26.68
N THR A 39 -9.50 12.54 -27.10
CA THR A 39 -10.29 13.68 -27.58
C THR A 39 -10.66 14.59 -26.42
N THR A 40 -11.06 15.83 -26.73
CA THR A 40 -11.49 16.77 -25.69
C THR A 40 -12.68 16.24 -24.89
N GLU A 41 -13.61 15.56 -25.53
CA GLU A 41 -14.80 14.98 -24.94
C GLU A 41 -14.42 13.83 -23.98
N GLN A 42 -13.58 12.89 -24.43
CA GLN A 42 -13.08 11.77 -23.62
C GLN A 42 -12.33 12.28 -22.39
N ARG A 43 -11.41 13.23 -22.57
CA ARG A 43 -10.68 13.83 -21.44
C ARG A 43 -11.61 14.48 -20.42
N GLN A 44 -12.67 15.19 -20.85
CA GLN A 44 -13.65 15.80 -19.95
C GLN A 44 -14.50 14.75 -19.22
N GLU A 45 -14.76 13.61 -19.84
CA GLU A 45 -15.50 12.52 -19.23
C GLU A 45 -14.68 11.83 -18.13
N LEU A 46 -13.44 11.48 -18.44
CA LEU A 46 -12.50 10.92 -17.45
C LEU A 46 -12.20 11.91 -16.31
N GLU A 47 -12.04 13.21 -16.61
CA GLU A 47 -11.87 14.26 -15.58
C GLU A 47 -13.06 14.28 -14.60
N ARG A 48 -14.30 14.17 -15.12
CA ARG A 48 -15.49 14.11 -14.28
C ARG A 48 -15.57 12.83 -13.46
N ALA A 49 -15.22 11.70 -14.05
CA ALA A 49 -15.19 10.41 -13.36
C ALA A 49 -14.15 10.42 -12.22
N ALA A 50 -12.89 10.76 -12.54
CA ALA A 50 -11.80 10.84 -11.56
C ALA A 50 -12.11 11.82 -10.43
N LYS A 51 -12.70 12.99 -10.76
CA LYS A 51 -13.15 13.98 -9.78
C LYS A 51 -14.21 13.41 -8.85
N THR A 52 -15.23 12.74 -9.40
CA THR A 52 -16.34 12.16 -8.61
C THR A 52 -15.81 11.12 -7.62
N VAL A 53 -14.97 10.22 -8.05
CA VAL A 53 -14.32 9.23 -7.19
C VAL A 53 -13.49 9.94 -6.11
N SER A 54 -12.68 10.91 -6.52
CA SER A 54 -11.81 11.64 -5.60
C SER A 54 -12.57 12.39 -4.50
N GLU A 55 -13.68 13.04 -4.85
CA GLU A 55 -14.54 13.76 -3.90
C GLU A 55 -15.34 12.80 -3.00
N THR A 56 -15.75 11.64 -3.53
CA THR A 56 -16.51 10.64 -2.78
C THR A 56 -15.70 10.00 -1.66
N TYR A 57 -14.44 9.67 -1.96
CA TYR A 57 -13.58 8.94 -1.03
C TYR A 57 -12.53 9.79 -0.32
N ASP A 58 -12.51 11.12 -0.55
CA ASP A 58 -11.51 12.05 -0.04
C ASP A 58 -10.08 11.55 -0.32
N PHE A 59 -9.87 11.07 -1.56
CA PHE A 59 -8.64 10.46 -2.03
C PHE A 59 -8.43 10.79 -3.51
N GLY A 60 -7.32 11.44 -3.87
CA GLY A 60 -7.08 11.90 -5.24
C GLY A 60 -6.79 10.76 -6.21
N VAL A 61 -7.54 10.65 -7.29
CA VAL A 61 -7.28 9.75 -8.43
C VAL A 61 -6.85 10.61 -9.61
N TYR A 62 -5.59 10.43 -10.05
CA TYR A 62 -4.98 11.28 -11.07
C TYR A 62 -4.48 10.45 -12.23
N LEU A 63 -4.58 11.04 -13.43
CA LEU A 63 -4.05 10.52 -14.68
C LEU A 63 -3.21 11.59 -15.37
N ILE A 64 -1.98 11.25 -15.74
CA ILE A 64 -1.10 12.14 -16.51
C ILE A 64 -0.49 11.34 -17.65
N THR A 65 -0.63 11.86 -18.87
CA THR A 65 0.10 11.36 -20.04
C THR A 65 1.15 12.40 -20.46
N VAL A 66 2.32 11.94 -20.84
CA VAL A 66 3.42 12.78 -21.32
C VAL A 66 4.10 12.13 -22.52
N ASP A 67 4.74 12.92 -23.36
CA ASP A 67 5.59 12.38 -24.42
C ASP A 67 6.79 11.64 -23.83
N ASP A 68 7.51 12.28 -22.90
CA ASP A 68 8.73 11.74 -22.28
C ASP A 68 8.83 12.19 -20.82
N PHE A 69 8.81 11.24 -19.89
CA PHE A 69 8.91 11.51 -18.45
C PHE A 69 10.28 12.06 -18.04
N THR A 70 11.33 11.81 -18.84
CA THR A 70 12.68 12.29 -18.55
C THR A 70 12.78 13.83 -18.56
N ALA A 71 11.80 14.52 -19.16
CA ALA A 71 11.68 15.97 -19.07
C ALA A 71 11.42 16.48 -17.63
N PHE A 72 11.03 15.61 -16.71
CA PHE A 72 10.64 15.97 -15.35
C PHE A 72 11.59 15.46 -14.27
N THR A 73 12.55 14.60 -14.64
CA THR A 73 13.53 13.99 -13.74
C THR A 73 14.81 13.64 -14.49
N ASP A 74 15.95 13.67 -13.79
CA ASP A 74 17.23 13.18 -14.32
C ASP A 74 17.35 11.64 -14.23
N SER A 75 16.35 10.96 -13.66
CA SER A 75 16.32 9.50 -13.53
C SER A 75 15.79 8.85 -14.81
N SER A 76 16.32 7.68 -15.13
CA SER A 76 15.77 6.80 -16.17
C SER A 76 14.65 5.88 -15.67
N ASP A 77 14.18 6.07 -14.44
CA ASP A 77 13.12 5.29 -13.83
C ASP A 77 11.80 6.05 -13.90
N VAL A 78 10.82 5.50 -14.58
CA VAL A 78 9.49 6.11 -14.72
C VAL A 78 8.80 6.33 -13.38
N PHE A 79 9.10 5.53 -12.36
CA PHE A 79 8.62 5.74 -10.99
C PHE A 79 9.10 7.08 -10.43
N ASP A 80 10.36 7.43 -10.67
CA ASP A 80 10.90 8.72 -10.23
C ASP A 80 10.26 9.88 -11.01
N GLY A 81 9.96 9.67 -12.30
CA GLY A 81 9.21 10.61 -13.14
C GLY A 81 7.80 10.87 -12.59
N ALA A 82 7.05 9.81 -12.29
CA ALA A 82 5.72 9.91 -11.69
C ALA A 82 5.75 10.61 -10.32
N THR A 83 6.74 10.28 -9.50
CA THR A 83 6.94 10.92 -8.20
C THR A 83 7.27 12.41 -8.33
N ALA A 84 8.10 12.78 -9.31
CA ALA A 84 8.44 14.17 -9.60
C ALA A 84 7.21 14.96 -10.05
N LEU A 85 6.38 14.38 -10.93
CA LEU A 85 5.13 14.99 -11.40
C LEU A 85 4.12 15.15 -10.26
N TYR A 86 3.96 14.13 -9.41
CA TYR A 86 3.10 14.18 -8.24
C TYR A 86 3.45 15.37 -7.33
N LYS A 87 4.73 15.58 -7.10
CA LYS A 87 5.24 16.71 -6.30
C LYS A 87 5.11 18.04 -7.02
N LYS A 88 5.43 18.08 -8.33
CA LYS A 88 5.42 19.30 -9.15
C LYS A 88 4.03 19.91 -9.24
N TYR A 89 3.01 19.08 -9.44
CA TYR A 89 1.62 19.52 -9.55
C TYR A 89 0.90 19.59 -8.19
N ASP A 90 1.63 19.35 -7.10
CA ASP A 90 1.09 19.38 -5.73
C ASP A 90 -0.15 18.49 -5.56
N LEU A 91 -0.12 17.29 -6.17
CA LEU A 91 -1.22 16.34 -6.18
C LEU A 91 -1.52 15.79 -4.79
N GLY A 92 -2.72 15.24 -4.64
CA GLY A 92 -3.21 14.63 -3.42
C GLY A 92 -4.21 15.49 -2.66
N ILE A 93 -5.11 14.85 -1.92
CA ILE A 93 -6.18 15.48 -1.17
C ILE A 93 -5.84 15.48 0.33
N GLY A 94 -6.22 16.57 1.02
CA GLY A 94 -6.03 16.77 2.44
C GLY A 94 -4.57 17.00 2.85
N ASP A 95 -4.36 17.15 4.16
CA ASP A 95 -3.03 17.46 4.75
C ASP A 95 -2.01 16.35 4.48
N GLU A 96 -2.47 15.10 4.39
CA GLU A 96 -1.64 13.94 4.08
C GLU A 96 -1.38 13.76 2.58
N ARG A 97 -1.98 14.60 1.73
CA ARG A 97 -1.85 14.53 0.27
C ARG A 97 -2.15 13.13 -0.28
N ARG A 98 -3.26 12.56 0.17
CA ARG A 98 -3.69 11.22 -0.21
C ARG A 98 -4.05 11.15 -1.70
N GLY A 99 -3.50 10.18 -2.40
CA GLY A 99 -3.83 9.99 -3.82
C GLY A 99 -3.03 8.89 -4.49
N VAL A 100 -3.50 8.57 -5.69
CA VAL A 100 -2.88 7.66 -6.66
C VAL A 100 -2.73 8.40 -7.99
N LEU A 101 -1.64 8.18 -8.68
CA LEU A 101 -1.35 8.72 -10.00
C LEU A 101 -0.97 7.60 -10.94
N LEU A 102 -1.65 7.50 -12.08
CA LEU A 102 -1.18 6.77 -13.25
C LEU A 102 -0.44 7.76 -14.17
N LEU A 103 0.83 7.50 -14.42
CA LEU A 103 1.63 8.18 -15.43
C LEU A 103 1.81 7.26 -16.63
N LEU A 104 1.52 7.77 -17.83
CA LEU A 104 1.94 7.20 -19.10
C LEU A 104 3.00 8.08 -19.75
N SER A 105 4.08 7.47 -20.24
CA SER A 105 5.12 8.11 -21.04
C SER A 105 5.27 7.40 -22.37
N MET A 106 5.05 8.11 -23.46
CA MET A 106 4.91 7.53 -24.79
C MET A 106 6.24 7.21 -25.47
N ALA A 107 7.33 7.88 -25.10
CA ALA A 107 8.65 7.71 -25.73
C ALA A 107 9.14 6.26 -25.73
N GLU A 108 9.03 5.59 -24.59
CA GLU A 108 9.45 4.19 -24.41
C GLU A 108 8.27 3.26 -24.07
N ARG A 109 7.04 3.79 -24.12
CA ARG A 109 5.81 3.12 -23.70
C ARG A 109 5.92 2.62 -22.26
N ASP A 110 6.31 3.53 -21.38
CA ASP A 110 6.45 3.28 -19.94
C ASP A 110 5.22 3.77 -19.18
N TYR A 111 4.83 3.03 -18.16
CA TYR A 111 3.81 3.47 -17.22
C TYR A 111 4.31 3.38 -15.77
N SER A 112 3.69 4.14 -14.89
CA SER A 112 3.91 4.02 -13.46
C SER A 112 2.64 4.39 -12.68
N ILE A 113 2.22 3.50 -11.77
CA ILE A 113 1.22 3.81 -10.75
C ILE A 113 1.96 4.16 -9.47
N VAL A 114 1.80 5.38 -8.99
CA VAL A 114 2.36 5.81 -7.71
C VAL A 114 1.27 6.20 -6.75
N THR A 115 1.43 5.83 -5.49
CA THR A 115 0.54 6.20 -4.40
C THR A 115 1.29 7.01 -3.36
N PHE A 116 0.60 7.93 -2.70
CA PHE A 116 1.16 8.74 -1.62
C PHE A 116 0.32 8.62 -0.36
N SER A 117 0.96 8.77 0.80
CA SER A 117 0.46 8.59 2.16
C SER A 117 0.48 7.13 2.66
N ASP A 118 0.45 6.97 3.97
CA ASP A 118 0.36 5.64 4.60
C ASP A 118 -0.98 4.96 4.29
N TYR A 119 -2.05 5.75 4.19
CA TYR A 119 -3.36 5.27 3.78
C TYR A 119 -3.32 4.75 2.34
N GLY A 120 -2.86 5.57 1.39
CA GLY A 120 -2.75 5.20 -0.01
C GLY A 120 -1.90 3.94 -0.22
N ASN A 121 -0.72 3.87 0.39
CA ASN A 121 0.17 2.71 0.31
C ASN A 121 -0.40 1.44 0.96
N THR A 122 -1.42 1.59 1.82
CA THR A 122 -2.09 0.46 2.46
C THR A 122 -3.24 -0.07 1.62
N VAL A 123 -4.02 0.83 1.05
CA VAL A 123 -5.20 0.51 0.21
C VAL A 123 -4.74 0.01 -1.16
N PHE A 124 -3.86 0.76 -1.80
CA PHE A 124 -3.22 0.41 -3.06
C PHE A 124 -1.86 -0.24 -2.78
N ASP A 125 -1.84 -1.43 -2.21
CA ASP A 125 -0.60 -2.18 -2.00
C ASP A 125 -0.03 -2.70 -3.34
N ALA A 126 1.11 -3.38 -3.29
CA ALA A 126 1.78 -3.84 -4.51
C ALA A 126 0.88 -4.75 -5.36
N THR A 127 0.15 -5.65 -4.72
CA THR A 127 -0.74 -6.61 -5.42
C THR A 127 -1.91 -5.89 -6.08
N THR A 128 -2.52 -4.94 -5.37
CA THR A 128 -3.63 -4.14 -5.90
C THR A 128 -3.20 -3.32 -7.12
N ARG A 129 -2.02 -2.67 -7.04
CA ARG A 129 -1.49 -1.91 -8.19
C ARG A 129 -1.12 -2.79 -9.37
N GLU A 130 -0.64 -4.02 -9.12
CA GLU A 130 -0.37 -4.99 -10.18
C GLU A 130 -1.66 -5.45 -10.86
N SER A 131 -2.74 -5.71 -10.09
CA SER A 131 -4.05 -6.07 -10.64
C SER A 131 -4.62 -4.95 -11.52
N ILE A 132 -4.65 -3.71 -11.01
CA ILE A 132 -5.10 -2.55 -11.78
C ILE A 132 -4.27 -2.38 -13.08
N ALA A 133 -2.96 -2.65 -13.00
CA ALA A 133 -2.12 -2.54 -14.19
C ALA A 133 -2.42 -3.65 -15.22
N GLU A 134 -2.73 -4.87 -14.79
CA GLU A 134 -3.09 -5.96 -15.70
C GLU A 134 -4.35 -5.62 -16.48
N ASP A 135 -5.36 -5.00 -15.86
CA ASP A 135 -6.63 -4.70 -16.49
C ASP A 135 -6.47 -3.65 -17.61
N PHE A 136 -5.92 -2.48 -17.35
CA PHE A 136 -5.77 -1.45 -18.38
C PHE A 136 -4.67 -1.75 -19.43
N LEU A 137 -3.70 -2.62 -19.11
CA LEU A 137 -2.63 -2.97 -20.06
C LEU A 137 -3.14 -3.76 -21.26
N ASP A 138 -4.22 -4.51 -21.10
CA ASP A 138 -4.85 -5.22 -22.20
C ASP A 138 -5.35 -4.23 -23.26
N ASP A 139 -5.99 -3.12 -22.86
CA ASP A 139 -6.49 -2.10 -23.76
C ASP A 139 -5.35 -1.27 -24.39
N PHE A 140 -4.35 -0.92 -23.59
CA PHE A 140 -3.18 -0.19 -24.10
C PHE A 140 -2.37 -0.99 -25.11
N GLY A 141 -2.45 -2.32 -25.05
CA GLY A 141 -1.88 -3.21 -26.07
C GLY A 141 -2.50 -3.03 -27.46
N PHE A 142 -3.73 -2.51 -27.52
CA PHE A 142 -4.47 -2.21 -28.75
C PHE A 142 -4.55 -0.71 -29.07
N ASP A 143 -3.84 0.14 -28.33
CA ASP A 143 -3.89 1.61 -28.40
C ASP A 143 -5.30 2.17 -28.05
N ASP A 144 -6.09 1.42 -27.28
CA ASP A 144 -7.40 1.84 -26.81
C ASP A 144 -7.27 2.61 -25.48
N TRP A 145 -6.79 3.85 -25.60
CA TRP A 145 -6.41 4.68 -24.44
C TRP A 145 -7.59 5.05 -23.55
N TYR A 146 -8.75 5.33 -24.17
CA TYR A 146 -9.91 5.77 -23.40
C TYR A 146 -10.45 4.68 -22.50
N ASP A 147 -10.63 3.48 -23.03
CA ASP A 147 -11.19 2.35 -22.29
C ASP A 147 -10.23 1.93 -21.15
N GLY A 148 -8.92 1.84 -21.42
CA GLY A 148 -7.95 1.54 -20.36
C GLY A 148 -7.84 2.62 -19.27
N PHE A 149 -8.08 3.90 -19.58
CA PHE A 149 -8.17 4.93 -18.55
C PHE A 149 -9.48 4.89 -17.78
N GLU A 150 -10.57 4.49 -18.41
CA GLU A 150 -11.85 4.25 -17.74
C GLU A 150 -11.72 3.08 -16.75
N ASP A 151 -11.11 1.97 -17.16
CA ASP A 151 -10.82 0.82 -16.32
C ASP A 151 -9.95 1.20 -15.13
N TYR A 152 -8.87 1.95 -15.35
CA TYR A 152 -8.04 2.45 -14.24
C TYR A 152 -8.84 3.23 -13.20
N ILE A 153 -9.73 4.14 -13.63
CA ILE A 153 -10.54 4.95 -12.70
C ILE A 153 -11.56 4.08 -11.98
N SER A 154 -12.19 3.13 -12.68
CA SER A 154 -13.16 2.18 -12.13
C SER A 154 -12.52 1.28 -11.08
N ASP A 155 -11.34 0.74 -11.36
CA ASP A 155 -10.59 -0.12 -10.43
C ASP A 155 -10.13 0.65 -9.19
N CYS A 156 -9.76 1.93 -9.37
CA CYS A 156 -9.47 2.81 -8.25
C CYS A 156 -10.72 3.02 -7.38
N GLU A 157 -11.90 3.16 -7.96
CA GLU A 157 -13.17 3.29 -7.24
C GLU A 157 -13.48 2.03 -6.44
N GLU A 158 -13.44 0.84 -7.08
CA GLU A 158 -13.66 -0.44 -6.41
C GLU A 158 -12.68 -0.66 -5.26
N THR A 159 -11.40 -0.37 -5.49
CA THR A 159 -10.36 -0.47 -4.48
C THR A 159 -10.65 0.43 -3.26
N LEU A 160 -11.13 1.65 -3.50
CA LEU A 160 -11.47 2.61 -2.44
C LEU A 160 -12.75 2.23 -1.71
N GLU A 161 -13.72 1.63 -2.39
CA GLU A 161 -14.94 1.09 -1.77
C GLU A 161 -14.62 -0.04 -0.80
N GLU A 162 -13.70 -0.93 -1.16
CA GLU A 162 -13.23 -2.03 -0.30
C GLU A 162 -12.24 -1.60 0.81
N ALA A 163 -11.71 -0.38 0.74
CA ALA A 163 -10.67 0.10 1.64
C ALA A 163 -10.96 -0.03 3.14
N PRO A 164 -12.20 0.20 3.64
CA PRO A 164 -12.51 0.04 5.06
C PRO A 164 -12.26 -1.38 5.57
N GLU A 165 -12.54 -2.40 4.75
CA GLU A 165 -12.33 -3.80 5.10
C GLU A 165 -10.84 -4.17 5.14
N LYS A 166 -10.08 -3.73 4.14
CA LYS A 166 -8.63 -3.93 4.07
C LYS A 166 -7.90 -3.30 5.26
N LEU A 167 -8.31 -2.11 5.66
CA LEU A 167 -7.76 -1.41 6.85
C LEU A 167 -8.08 -2.14 8.15
N GLN A 168 -9.31 -2.61 8.34
CA GLN A 168 -9.69 -3.37 9.52
C GLN A 168 -8.88 -4.66 9.62
N ALA A 169 -8.77 -5.42 8.54
CA ALA A 169 -7.98 -6.66 8.50
C ALA A 169 -6.52 -6.42 8.91
N LYS A 170 -5.90 -5.34 8.43
CA LYS A 170 -4.52 -4.97 8.77
C LYS A 170 -4.36 -4.59 10.23
N ILE A 171 -5.34 -3.88 10.82
CA ILE A 171 -5.37 -3.53 12.24
C ILE A 171 -5.49 -4.79 13.09
N TYR A 172 -6.42 -5.71 12.77
CA TYR A 172 -6.57 -6.98 13.48
C TYR A 172 -5.30 -7.82 13.41
N PHE A 173 -4.64 -7.88 12.26
CA PHE A 173 -3.38 -8.59 12.11
C PHE A 173 -2.27 -7.99 12.98
N ARG A 174 -2.13 -6.67 13.04
CA ARG A 174 -1.16 -5.99 13.92
C ARG A 174 -1.44 -6.25 15.39
N ILE A 175 -2.71 -6.19 15.81
CA ILE A 175 -3.13 -6.48 17.18
C ILE A 175 -2.80 -7.94 17.53
N ALA A 176 -3.13 -8.90 16.65
CA ALA A 176 -2.81 -10.32 16.85
C ALA A 176 -1.30 -10.53 17.04
N LEU A 177 -0.47 -9.85 16.27
CA LEU A 177 0.99 -9.95 16.34
C LEU A 177 1.53 -9.43 17.68
N ILE A 178 0.95 -8.36 18.24
CA ILE A 178 1.29 -7.80 19.54
C ILE A 178 1.04 -8.82 20.69
N PHE A 179 0.02 -9.67 20.56
CA PHE A 179 -0.29 -10.69 21.54
C PHE A 179 0.46 -12.00 21.31
N ILE A 180 0.64 -12.43 20.06
CA ILE A 180 1.26 -13.72 19.70
C ILE A 180 2.76 -13.71 20.00
N ILE A 181 3.48 -12.63 19.69
CA ILE A 181 4.94 -12.57 19.90
C ILE A 181 5.31 -12.75 21.39
N PRO A 182 4.73 -11.99 22.36
CA PRO A 182 5.02 -12.20 23.78
C PRO A 182 4.63 -13.59 24.26
N LEU A 183 3.55 -14.17 23.74
CA LEU A 183 3.10 -15.51 24.12
C LEU A 183 4.10 -16.57 23.69
N ILE A 184 4.67 -16.46 22.48
CA ILE A 184 5.74 -17.36 22.00
C ILE A 184 6.99 -17.21 22.87
N VAL A 185 7.40 -15.98 23.17
CA VAL A 185 8.56 -15.70 24.03
C VAL A 185 8.35 -16.29 25.43
N ALA A 186 7.17 -16.11 26.02
CA ALA A 186 6.83 -16.68 27.30
C ALA A 186 6.86 -18.22 27.28
N ALA A 187 6.33 -18.86 26.23
CA ALA A 187 6.34 -20.31 26.08
C ALA A 187 7.78 -20.86 25.99
N ILE A 188 8.67 -20.18 25.25
CA ILE A 188 10.08 -20.52 25.15
C ILE A 188 10.76 -20.41 26.53
N ALA A 189 10.51 -19.29 27.24
CA ALA A 189 11.08 -19.04 28.56
C ALA A 189 10.62 -20.08 29.58
N VAL A 190 9.33 -20.43 29.61
CA VAL A 190 8.77 -21.47 30.49
C VAL A 190 9.36 -22.84 30.12
N GLY A 191 9.49 -23.16 28.81
CA GLY A 191 10.11 -24.40 28.36
C GLY A 191 11.58 -24.51 28.76
N ALA A 192 12.34 -23.43 28.70
CA ALA A 192 13.74 -23.38 29.12
C ALA A 192 13.89 -23.50 30.64
N LEU A 193 13.02 -22.85 31.43
CA LEU A 193 12.99 -22.99 32.88
C LEU A 193 12.53 -24.37 33.32
N GLY A 194 11.54 -24.98 32.64
CA GLY A 194 11.07 -26.33 32.92
C GLY A 194 12.16 -27.40 32.70
N LYS A 195 13.05 -27.20 31.70
CA LYS A 195 14.21 -28.06 31.49
C LYS A 195 15.24 -27.96 32.63
N LYS A 196 15.41 -26.76 33.23
CA LYS A 196 16.29 -26.56 34.39
C LYS A 196 15.69 -27.13 35.68
N MET A 197 14.36 -27.18 35.79
CA MET A 197 13.68 -27.76 36.97
C MET A 197 13.55 -29.28 36.93
N LYS A 198 13.91 -29.96 35.84
CA LYS A 198 13.99 -31.42 35.75
C LYS A 198 15.22 -32.03 36.46
N SER A 199 15.83 -31.31 37.39
CA SER A 199 16.90 -31.82 38.25
C SER A 199 16.41 -32.52 39.51
N VAL A 200 15.17 -33.03 39.53
CA VAL A 200 14.86 -34.10 40.47
C VAL A 200 15.48 -35.35 39.90
N ALA A 201 16.67 -35.65 40.37
CA ALA A 201 17.32 -36.93 40.12
C ALA A 201 16.31 -38.02 40.45
N ALA A 202 15.93 -38.82 39.48
CA ALA A 202 15.32 -40.11 39.77
C ALA A 202 16.26 -40.80 40.74
N ALA A 203 15.72 -41.17 41.91
CA ALA A 203 16.50 -41.65 43.00
C ALA A 203 17.46 -42.73 42.47
N SER A 204 18.75 -42.48 42.61
CA SER A 204 19.84 -43.42 42.22
C SER A 204 19.73 -44.78 42.89
N GLN A 205 18.85 -44.91 43.88
CA GLN A 205 18.51 -46.18 44.55
C GLN A 205 17.72 -47.16 43.68
N ALA A 206 17.05 -46.73 42.60
CA ALA A 206 16.36 -47.65 41.70
C ALA A 206 17.30 -48.41 40.77
N GLN A 207 18.51 -47.93 40.54
CA GLN A 207 19.52 -48.59 39.72
C GLN A 207 20.16 -49.83 40.45
N VAL A 208 20.07 -49.84 41.75
CA VAL A 208 20.63 -51.02 42.54
C VAL A 208 19.72 -52.22 42.39
N TYR A 209 18.45 -52.05 42.02
CA TYR A 209 17.50 -53.15 41.82
C TYR A 209 17.28 -53.53 40.35
N ALA A 210 17.83 -52.75 39.40
CA ALA A 210 17.83 -53.10 37.98
C ALA A 210 19.05 -54.06 37.77
N GLY A 211 18.79 -55.31 37.77
CA GLY A 211 19.81 -56.32 37.41
C GLY A 211 20.42 -56.00 36.06
N ASN A 212 21.63 -56.35 35.88
CA ASN A 212 22.61 -56.20 34.79
C ASN A 212 22.02 -55.62 33.51
N GLY A 213 22.51 -54.38 33.13
CA GLY A 213 22.10 -53.70 31.93
C GLY A 213 22.16 -54.55 30.67
N LEU A 214 21.28 -54.27 29.76
CA LEU A 214 21.24 -54.88 28.44
C LEU A 214 22.58 -54.65 27.72
N GLU A 215 23.36 -55.68 27.53
CA GLU A 215 24.61 -55.69 26.78
C GLU A 215 24.26 -55.85 25.28
N LEU A 216 24.23 -54.76 24.53
CA LEU A 216 24.03 -54.83 23.10
C LEU A 216 25.29 -55.33 22.40
N THR A 217 25.26 -56.57 21.95
CA THR A 217 26.37 -57.21 21.24
C THR A 217 26.53 -56.72 19.79
N ASN A 218 25.58 -55.94 19.26
CA ASN A 218 25.70 -55.40 17.94
C ASN A 218 24.84 -54.12 17.79
N SER A 219 25.46 -52.98 17.57
CA SER A 219 24.81 -51.71 17.23
C SER A 219 25.20 -51.34 15.81
N ARG A 220 24.24 -51.38 14.90
CA ARG A 220 24.46 -51.00 13.50
C ARG A 220 23.52 -49.88 13.15
N ASP A 221 24.07 -48.71 12.81
CA ASP A 221 23.33 -47.57 12.33
C ASP A 221 23.10 -47.72 10.82
N VAL A 222 21.84 -47.77 10.39
CA VAL A 222 21.47 -47.89 8.98
C VAL A 222 20.75 -46.61 8.56
N PHE A 223 21.43 -45.83 7.73
CA PHE A 223 20.84 -44.64 7.10
C PHE A 223 19.72 -45.05 6.14
N THR A 224 18.46 -44.59 6.40
CA THR A 224 17.29 -45.13 5.71
C THR A 224 16.75 -44.20 4.59
N HIS A 225 16.95 -42.90 4.67
CA HIS A 225 16.55 -42.03 3.56
C HIS A 225 17.12 -40.61 3.69
N PHE A 226 17.21 -39.92 2.57
CA PHE A 226 17.54 -38.51 2.44
C PHE A 226 16.31 -37.75 1.93
N THR A 227 15.88 -36.72 2.64
CA THR A 227 14.77 -35.86 2.17
C THR A 227 15.32 -34.52 1.72
N GLU A 228 15.31 -34.28 0.42
CA GLU A 228 15.66 -32.97 -0.18
C GLU A 228 14.41 -32.14 -0.35
N THR A 229 14.32 -31.04 0.39
CA THR A 229 13.23 -30.07 0.23
C THR A 229 13.66 -28.95 -0.69
N ARG A 230 13.15 -28.94 -1.94
CA ARG A 230 13.36 -27.83 -2.88
C ARG A 230 12.34 -26.73 -2.60
N LYS A 231 12.82 -25.57 -2.17
CA LYS A 231 12.00 -24.37 -2.05
C LYS A 231 12.01 -23.61 -3.39
N LYS A 232 10.84 -23.47 -3.99
CA LYS A 232 10.66 -22.66 -5.21
C LYS A 232 11.00 -21.21 -4.89
N ARG A 233 11.89 -20.60 -5.67
CA ARG A 233 12.27 -19.20 -5.54
C ARG A 233 11.11 -18.37 -6.08
N GLU A 234 10.47 -17.57 -5.22
CA GLU A 234 9.44 -16.64 -5.62
C GLU A 234 10.05 -15.52 -6.48
N SER A 235 9.36 -15.18 -7.56
CA SER A 235 9.66 -14.01 -8.38
C SER A 235 9.44 -12.75 -7.54
N LYS A 236 10.47 -11.91 -7.39
CA LYS A 236 10.30 -10.62 -6.73
C LYS A 236 9.59 -9.69 -7.68
N SER A 237 8.35 -9.30 -7.35
CA SER A 237 7.73 -8.14 -7.96
C SER A 237 8.55 -6.89 -7.60
N ASN A 238 8.76 -6.02 -8.58
CA ASN A 238 9.51 -4.77 -8.41
C ASN A 238 8.61 -3.69 -7.80
N SER A 239 8.15 -3.86 -6.56
CA SER A 239 7.50 -2.75 -5.86
C SER A 239 8.57 -1.84 -5.26
N LYS A 240 8.52 -0.56 -5.59
CA LYS A 240 9.42 0.46 -5.05
C LYS A 240 8.69 1.32 -4.03
N SER A 241 9.39 1.74 -3.01
CA SER A 241 8.91 2.70 -2.02
C SER A 241 10.01 3.72 -1.72
N SER A 242 9.69 5.00 -1.78
CA SER A 242 10.59 6.10 -1.44
C SER A 242 9.82 7.27 -0.83
N GLY A 243 10.22 7.68 0.37
CA GLY A 243 9.75 8.92 1.01
C GLY A 243 8.23 9.07 1.13
N GLY A 244 7.50 8.02 1.51
CA GLY A 244 6.04 8.01 1.64
C GLY A 244 5.29 7.62 0.36
N PHE A 245 6.00 7.39 -0.77
CA PHE A 245 5.42 6.87 -2.00
C PHE A 245 5.56 5.35 -2.08
N GLY A 246 4.48 4.66 -2.52
CA GLY A 246 4.52 3.31 -3.05
C GLY A 246 4.22 3.35 -4.54
N GLY A 247 4.74 2.40 -5.33
CA GLY A 247 4.50 2.41 -6.76
C GLY A 247 4.82 1.08 -7.44
N THR A 248 4.20 0.88 -8.60
CA THR A 248 4.45 -0.18 -9.56
C THR A 248 4.68 0.46 -10.91
N SER A 249 5.62 -0.06 -11.69
CA SER A 249 5.96 0.48 -13.01
C SER A 249 6.37 -0.62 -13.96
N GLY A 250 6.14 -0.42 -15.25
CA GLY A 250 6.46 -1.37 -16.30
C GLY A 250 6.41 -0.73 -17.70
N LYS A 251 6.46 -1.58 -18.72
CA LYS A 251 6.26 -1.24 -20.14
C LYS A 251 5.00 -1.92 -20.64
N PHE A 252 4.35 -1.31 -21.63
CA PHE A 252 3.13 -1.77 -22.29
C PHE A 252 3.28 -1.80 -23.80
#